data_623d91f660a8d4b8fd3ed37f73176919
#
_entry.id   623d91f660a8d4b8fd3ed37f73176919
#
_cell.length_a   1.000
_cell.length_b   1.000
_cell.length_c   1.000
_cell.angle_alpha   90.00
_cell.angle_beta   90.00
_cell.angle_gamma   90.00
#
_symmetry.space_group_name_H-M   'P 1'
#
loop_
_entity.id
_entity.type
_entity.pdbx_description
1 polymer ?
#
loop_
_entity_poly.entity_id
_entity_poly.type
_entity_poly.pdbx_seq_one_letter_code
_entity_poly.pdbx_strand_id
1 'polypeptide(L)' 'MKTENMPIGVVTCFGLPVYSEADLNSEINCKVQYLSEVMIDPNMSTADFYKVYTAVGVEGFCQKDFICYK' A
#
# COMPACT_ATOMS: atom_id res chain seq x y z
N MET A 1 -15.51 -7.58 -21.18
CA MET A 1 -15.40 -7.03 -19.98
C MET A 1 -14.10 -6.38 -19.77
N LYS A 2 -13.93 -5.66 -18.89
CA LYS A 2 -12.75 -5.03 -18.72
C LYS A 2 -12.18 -5.28 -17.41
N THR A 3 -10.93 -5.34 -17.37
CA THR A 3 -10.22 -5.53 -16.17
C THR A 3 -10.19 -4.29 -15.37
N GLU A 4 -10.40 -4.42 -14.10
CA GLU A 4 -10.25 -3.31 -13.27
C GLU A 4 -8.84 -2.91 -13.17
N ASN A 5 -8.57 -1.66 -13.32
CA ASN A 5 -7.22 -1.15 -13.16
C ASN A 5 -7.07 -0.55 -11.81
N MET A 6 -6.11 -1.06 -11.06
CA MET A 6 -5.79 -0.46 -9.77
C MET A 6 -4.76 0.62 -9.98
N PRO A 7 -4.94 1.78 -9.35
CA PRO A 7 -3.92 2.81 -9.44
C PRO A 7 -2.61 2.35 -8.84
N ILE A 8 -1.54 2.96 -9.33
CA ILE A 8 -0.20 2.67 -8.82
C ILE A 8 0.21 3.79 -7.89
N GLY A 9 0.73 3.42 -6.74
CA GLY A 9 1.30 4.38 -5.80
C GLY A 9 2.80 4.21 -5.71
N VAL A 10 3.50 5.29 -5.37
CA VAL A 10 4.95 5.29 -5.21
C VAL A 10 5.25 5.60 -3.75
N VAL A 11 6.12 4.81 -3.15
CA VAL A 11 6.50 4.98 -1.74
C VAL A 11 7.44 6.16 -1.62
N THR A 12 7.13 7.07 -0.69
CA THR A 12 7.89 8.31 -0.54
C THR A 12 8.70 8.37 0.76
N CYS A 13 8.84 7.27 1.46
CA CYS A 13 9.71 7.22 2.63
C CYS A 13 10.55 5.95 2.58
N PHE A 14 11.56 5.88 3.42
CA PHE A 14 12.43 4.71 3.46
C PHE A 14 11.82 3.66 4.39
N GLY A 15 11.63 2.44 3.87
CA GLY A 15 11.13 1.34 4.69
C GLY A 15 9.69 1.49 5.15
N LEU A 16 8.79 1.71 4.21
CA LEU A 16 7.37 1.88 4.55
C LEU A 16 6.77 0.54 5.00
N PRO A 17 6.24 0.45 6.22
CA PRO A 17 5.65 -0.81 6.68
C PRO A 17 4.33 -1.10 5.96
N VAL A 18 4.11 -2.38 5.67
CA VAL A 18 2.84 -2.87 5.17
C VAL A 18 2.20 -3.63 6.32
N TYR A 19 1.14 -3.06 6.88
CA TYR A 19 0.47 -3.64 8.05
C TYR A 19 -0.58 -4.66 7.63
N SER A 20 -0.82 -5.64 8.48
CA SER A 20 -1.83 -6.64 8.18
C SER A 20 -3.25 -6.07 8.24
N GLU A 21 -3.45 -5.03 9.04
CA GLU A 21 -4.74 -4.35 9.15
C GLU A 21 -4.51 -2.85 9.00
N ALA A 22 -5.58 -2.10 8.83
CA ALA A 22 -5.51 -0.64 8.78
C ALA A 22 -5.35 -0.07 10.18
N ASP A 23 -4.28 -0.46 10.84
CA ASP A 23 -4.05 -0.16 12.25
C ASP A 23 -2.55 -0.21 12.51
N LEU A 24 -1.99 0.83 13.07
CA LEU A 24 -0.57 0.90 13.36
C LEU A 24 -0.13 -0.13 14.40
N ASN A 25 -1.07 -0.68 15.16
CA ASN A 25 -0.76 -1.69 16.16
C ASN A 25 -0.84 -3.10 15.61
N SER A 26 -1.20 -3.27 14.34
CA SER A 26 -1.27 -4.59 13.75
C SER A 26 0.12 -5.04 13.31
N GLU A 27 0.22 -6.29 12.90
CA GLU A 27 1.50 -6.85 12.49
C GLU A 27 1.98 -6.22 11.20
N ILE A 28 3.30 -6.14 11.06
CA ILE A 28 3.93 -5.66 9.85
C ILE A 28 4.27 -6.87 8.99
N ASN A 29 3.68 -6.94 7.80
CA ASN A 29 3.91 -8.05 6.89
C ASN A 29 5.24 -7.93 6.16
N CYS A 30 5.60 -6.70 5.80
CA CYS A 30 6.88 -6.42 5.13
C CYS A 30 7.09 -4.92 5.12
N LYS A 31 8.24 -4.49 4.62
CA LYS A 31 8.53 -3.08 4.41
C LYS A 31 8.87 -2.86 2.96
N VAL A 32 8.39 -1.75 2.40
CA VAL A 32 8.59 -1.43 1.00
C VAL A 32 9.60 -0.31 0.90
N GLN A 33 10.49 -0.41 -0.07
CA GLN A 33 11.58 0.52 -0.20
C GLN A 33 11.15 1.81 -0.86
N TYR A 34 11.94 2.85 -0.63
CA TYR A 34 11.72 4.16 -1.20
C TYR A 34 11.63 4.07 -2.73
N LEU A 35 10.64 4.74 -3.28
CA LEU A 35 10.35 4.81 -4.71
C LEU A 35 9.86 3.50 -5.33
N SER A 36 9.59 2.49 -4.53
CA SER A 36 8.95 1.28 -5.04
C SER A 36 7.50 1.58 -5.35
N GLU A 37 6.96 0.81 -6.29
CA GLU A 37 5.58 0.95 -6.70
C GLU A 37 4.73 -0.13 -6.07
N VAL A 38 3.52 0.24 -5.69
CA VAL A 38 2.54 -0.71 -5.16
C VAL A 38 1.22 -0.46 -5.86
N MET A 39 0.41 -1.50 -5.98
CA MET A 39 -0.95 -1.33 -6.48
C MET A 39 -1.86 -0.98 -5.33
N ILE A 40 -2.77 -0.05 -5.56
CA ILE A 40 -3.68 0.42 -4.53
C ILE A 40 -5.09 -0.04 -4.88
N ASP A 41 -5.78 -0.61 -3.90
CA ASP A 41 -7.18 -0.98 -4.05
C ASP A 41 -8.02 0.10 -3.37
N PRO A 42 -8.61 1.02 -4.12
CA PRO A 42 -9.36 2.12 -3.49
C PRO A 42 -10.59 1.64 -2.74
N ASN A 43 -11.14 0.51 -3.14
CA ASN A 43 -12.36 0.02 -2.49
C ASN A 43 -12.11 -0.52 -1.10
N MET A 44 -10.90 -0.98 -0.84
CA MET A 44 -10.55 -1.52 0.45
C MET A 44 -9.72 -0.55 1.29
N SER A 45 -9.45 0.62 0.76
CA SER A 45 -8.68 1.63 1.50
C SER A 45 -9.56 2.32 2.53
N THR A 46 -8.92 2.81 3.58
CA THR A 46 -9.63 3.53 4.66
C THR A 46 -9.25 4.99 4.60
N ALA A 47 -9.70 5.76 5.60
CA ALA A 47 -9.39 7.19 5.65
C ALA A 47 -7.90 7.45 5.74
N ASP A 48 -7.17 6.62 6.48
CA ASP A 48 -5.75 6.86 6.74
C ASP A 48 -4.82 5.86 6.09
N PHE A 49 -5.33 4.78 5.52
CA PHE A 49 -4.51 3.70 4.96
C PHE A 49 -4.97 3.35 3.57
N TYR A 50 -4.00 3.09 2.69
CA TYR A 50 -4.29 2.45 1.41
C TYR A 50 -4.16 0.94 1.56
N LYS A 51 -5.10 0.20 0.98
CA LYS A 51 -4.92 -1.23 0.80
C LYS A 51 -4.00 -1.41 -0.40
N VAL A 52 -2.89 -2.10 -0.21
CA VAL A 52 -1.87 -2.20 -1.25
C VAL A 52 -1.47 -3.65 -1.51
N TYR A 53 -0.97 -3.86 -2.73
CA TYR A 53 -0.37 -5.13 -3.13
C TYR A 53 1.01 -4.82 -3.67
N THR A 54 2.01 -5.48 -3.11
CA THR A 54 3.39 -5.23 -3.53
C THR A 54 3.75 -6.06 -4.75
N ALA A 55 4.88 -5.74 -5.36
CA ALA A 55 5.34 -6.47 -6.55
C ALA A 55 5.62 -7.94 -6.26
N VAL A 56 5.91 -8.29 -5.02
CA VAL A 56 6.19 -9.68 -4.67
C VAL A 56 4.97 -10.40 -4.12
N GLY A 57 3.80 -9.77 -4.21
CA GLY A 57 2.55 -10.44 -3.85
C GLY A 57 2.13 -10.31 -2.41
N VAL A 58 2.75 -9.45 -1.64
CA VAL A 58 2.35 -9.23 -0.25
C VAL A 58 1.24 -8.18 -0.24
N GLU A 59 0.18 -8.44 0.50
CA GLU A 59 -0.91 -7.48 0.60
C GLU A 59 -1.03 -6.98 2.02
N GLY A 60 -1.59 -5.80 2.17
CA GLY A 60 -1.79 -5.20 3.47
C GLY A 60 -2.12 -3.73 3.35
N PHE A 61 -1.86 -2.99 4.41
CA PHE A 61 -2.26 -1.59 4.50
C PHE A 61 -1.04 -0.72 4.79
N CYS A 62 -0.94 0.40 4.06
CA CYS A 62 0.12 1.38 4.27
C CYS A 62 -0.49 2.73 4.54
N GLN A 63 0.18 3.53 5.38
CA GLN A 63 -0.29 4.87 5.68
C GLN A 63 -0.27 5.73 4.41
N LYS A 64 -1.36 6.44 4.18
CA LYS A 64 -1.51 7.25 2.98
C LYS A 64 -0.46 8.36 2.88
N ASP A 65 -0.01 8.85 4.02
CA ASP A 65 0.95 9.97 4.03
C ASP A 65 2.26 9.65 3.33
N PHE A 66 2.57 8.38 3.15
CA PHE A 66 3.86 7.97 2.60
C PHE A 66 3.74 7.33 1.22
N ILE A 67 2.60 7.50 0.58
CA ILE A 67 2.40 7.00 -0.78
C ILE A 67 1.78 8.10 -1.62
N CYS A 68 2.37 8.32 -2.79
CA CYS A 68 1.81 9.24 -3.77
C CYS A 68 1.29 8.46 -4.95
N TYR A 69 0.15 8.83 -5.49
CA TYR A 69 -0.35 8.24 -6.72
C TYR A 69 0.63 8.56 -7.85
N LYS A 70 0.91 7.57 -8.64
CA LYS A 70 1.82 7.74 -9.75
C LYS A 70 1.19 8.53 -10.89
#